data_f46557a04ec0835f8ef841b101dc18f4
#
_entry.id   f46557a04ec0835f8ef841b101dc18f4
#
_cell.length_a   1.000
_cell.length_b   1.000
_cell.length_c   1.000
_cell.angle_alpha   90.00
_cell.angle_beta   90.00
_cell.angle_gamma   90.00
#
_symmetry.space_group_name_H-M   'P 1'
#
loop_
_entity.id
_entity.type
_entity.pdbx_description
1 polymer ?
#
loop_
_entity_poly.entity_id
_entity_poly.type
_entity_poly.pdbx_seq_one_letter_code
_entity_poly.pdbx_strand_id
1 'polypeptide(L)'
;MNTPVLNDNLRAATEALCNLLAKEDKGVASKAKIGLFFQNPEATKLFEEVNAYGEELRNKHLAGMPPTEEEISKFDALRENVIKNEAARGFLEARQTIDELLNTINHYLGMSIDLGRAPTPEEIEEARQRAMS
;
A
#
# COMPACT_ATOMS: atom_id res chain seq x y z
N MET A 1 -25.12 -16.02 -15.32
CA MET A 1 -25.41 -14.95 -14.35
C MET A 1 -24.61 -15.23 -13.08
N ASN A 2 -23.81 -14.28 -12.64
CA ASN A 2 -22.99 -14.47 -11.45
C ASN A 2 -23.81 -14.24 -10.19
N THR A 3 -23.71 -15.20 -9.25
CA THR A 3 -24.32 -15.06 -7.92
C THR A 3 -23.53 -14.00 -7.15
N PRO A 4 -24.19 -13.03 -6.49
CA PRO A 4 -23.47 -12.07 -5.66
C PRO A 4 -22.71 -12.78 -4.55
N VAL A 5 -21.46 -12.40 -4.33
CA VAL A 5 -20.64 -12.95 -3.26
C VAL A 5 -21.17 -12.49 -1.89
N LEU A 6 -21.71 -11.26 -1.84
CA LEU A 6 -22.21 -10.66 -0.61
C LEU A 6 -23.75 -10.72 -0.56
N ASN A 7 -24.28 -11.19 0.55
CA ASN A 7 -25.71 -11.05 0.82
C ASN A 7 -26.02 -9.58 1.13
N ASP A 8 -27.31 -9.24 1.24
CA ASP A 8 -27.74 -7.85 1.41
C ASP A 8 -27.19 -7.24 2.70
N ASN A 9 -27.15 -7.99 3.79
CA ASN A 9 -26.66 -7.49 5.08
C ASN A 9 -25.14 -7.21 5.03
N LEU A 10 -24.35 -8.13 4.45
CA LEU A 10 -22.91 -7.93 4.30
C LEU A 10 -22.62 -6.76 3.35
N ARG A 11 -23.39 -6.65 2.27
CA ARG A 11 -23.21 -5.53 1.35
C ARG A 11 -23.48 -4.19 2.03
N ALA A 12 -24.57 -4.10 2.79
CA ALA A 12 -24.90 -2.87 3.50
C ALA A 12 -23.82 -2.49 4.51
N ALA A 13 -23.29 -3.47 5.26
CA ALA A 13 -22.21 -3.23 6.22
C ALA A 13 -20.92 -2.80 5.50
N THR A 14 -20.62 -3.44 4.37
CA THR A 14 -19.43 -3.10 3.56
C THR A 14 -19.55 -1.68 3.00
N GLU A 15 -20.73 -1.31 2.50
CA GLU A 15 -20.98 0.04 1.99
C GLU A 15 -20.82 1.09 3.09
N ALA A 16 -21.31 0.77 4.31
CA ALA A 16 -21.14 1.66 5.47
C ALA A 16 -19.66 1.85 5.80
N LEU A 17 -18.89 0.76 5.76
CA LEU A 17 -17.43 0.82 5.97
C LEU A 17 -16.77 1.68 4.89
N CYS A 18 -17.15 1.50 3.62
CA CYS A 18 -16.63 2.30 2.52
C CYS A 18 -16.89 3.80 2.73
N ASN A 19 -18.10 4.15 3.19
CA ASN A 19 -18.45 5.55 3.45
C ASN A 19 -17.60 6.13 4.59
N LEU A 20 -17.35 5.35 5.62
CA LEU A 20 -16.49 5.77 6.73
C LEU A 20 -15.03 5.96 6.27
N LEU A 21 -14.53 5.03 5.47
CA LEU A 21 -13.17 5.13 4.92
C LEU A 21 -13.02 6.36 4.03
N ALA A 22 -14.03 6.66 3.22
CA ALA A 22 -13.98 7.81 2.32
C ALA A 22 -13.91 9.15 3.07
N LYS A 23 -14.36 9.18 4.33
CA LYS A 23 -14.36 10.38 5.18
C LYS A 23 -13.23 10.37 6.20
N GLU A 24 -12.48 9.29 6.31
CA GLU A 24 -11.35 9.19 7.24
C GLU A 24 -10.29 10.23 6.89
N ASP A 25 -9.83 11.01 7.87
CA ASP A 25 -8.87 12.09 7.66
C ASP A 25 -7.60 11.62 6.94
N LYS A 26 -7.07 10.46 7.34
CA LYS A 26 -5.88 9.89 6.71
C LYS A 26 -6.12 9.53 5.25
N GLY A 27 -7.31 8.99 4.94
CA GLY A 27 -7.69 8.66 3.58
C GLY A 27 -7.84 9.90 2.71
N VAL A 28 -8.49 10.93 3.23
CA VAL A 28 -8.68 12.21 2.52
C VAL A 28 -7.33 12.87 2.23
N ALA A 29 -6.44 12.92 3.24
CA ALA A 29 -5.11 13.50 3.09
C ALA A 29 -4.27 12.70 2.08
N SER A 30 -4.36 11.36 2.13
CA SER A 30 -3.64 10.49 1.20
C SER A 30 -4.11 10.69 -0.24
N LYS A 31 -5.42 10.83 -0.45
CA LYS A 31 -5.98 11.10 -1.77
C LYS A 31 -5.44 12.41 -2.35
N ALA A 32 -5.35 13.45 -1.51
CA ALA A 32 -4.81 14.75 -1.93
C ALA A 32 -3.34 14.63 -2.35
N LYS A 33 -2.52 13.91 -1.59
CA LYS A 33 -1.11 13.68 -1.92
C LYS A 33 -0.95 12.89 -3.23
N ILE A 34 -1.79 11.90 -3.45
CA ILE A 34 -1.78 11.12 -4.69
C ILE A 34 -2.12 12.02 -5.88
N GLY A 35 -3.12 12.89 -5.72
CA GLY A 35 -3.48 13.84 -6.77
C GLY A 35 -2.34 14.79 -7.13
N LEU A 36 -1.65 15.32 -6.13
CA LEU A 36 -0.49 16.20 -6.35
C LEU A 36 0.63 15.48 -7.10
N PHE A 37 0.87 14.21 -6.78
CA PHE A 37 1.87 13.41 -7.47
C PHE A 37 1.55 13.28 -8.97
N PHE A 38 0.32 12.92 -9.31
CA PHE A 38 -0.08 12.74 -10.71
C PHE A 38 -0.11 14.05 -11.50
N GLN A 39 -0.21 15.18 -10.82
CA GLN A 39 -0.14 16.51 -11.45
C GLN A 39 1.28 17.00 -11.63
N ASN A 40 2.28 16.28 -11.11
CA ASN A 40 3.69 16.67 -11.15
C ASN A 40 4.46 15.78 -12.12
N PRO A 41 4.76 16.26 -13.36
CA PRO A 41 5.46 15.43 -14.34
C PRO A 41 6.86 14.98 -13.91
N GLU A 42 7.58 15.83 -13.17
CA GLU A 42 8.90 15.47 -12.66
C GLU A 42 8.81 14.29 -11.68
N ALA A 43 7.85 14.35 -10.76
CA ALA A 43 7.64 13.30 -9.77
C ALA A 43 7.29 11.96 -10.42
N THR A 44 6.36 11.97 -11.39
CA THR A 44 5.95 10.75 -12.10
C THR A 44 7.10 10.17 -12.91
N LYS A 45 7.91 11.03 -13.54
CA LYS A 45 9.07 10.59 -14.30
C LYS A 45 10.10 9.91 -13.41
N LEU A 46 10.42 10.49 -12.27
CA LEU A 46 11.36 9.92 -11.30
C LEU A 46 10.89 8.54 -10.83
N PHE A 47 9.60 8.41 -10.57
CA PHE A 47 9.02 7.17 -10.13
C PHE A 47 9.07 6.10 -11.22
N GLU A 48 8.80 6.47 -12.47
CA GLU A 48 8.90 5.58 -13.62
C GLU A 48 10.33 5.09 -13.83
N GLU A 49 11.32 5.97 -13.68
CA GLU A 49 12.72 5.62 -13.82
C GLU A 49 13.16 4.57 -12.79
N VAL A 50 12.77 4.77 -11.52
CA VAL A 50 13.08 3.83 -10.45
C VAL A 50 12.42 2.47 -10.71
N ASN A 51 11.15 2.49 -11.08
CA ASN A 51 10.39 1.26 -11.32
C ASN A 51 10.94 0.48 -12.51
N ALA A 52 11.25 1.17 -13.60
CA ALA A 52 11.82 0.54 -14.80
C ALA A 52 13.18 -0.10 -14.51
N TYR A 53 14.02 0.61 -13.78
CA TYR A 53 15.35 0.10 -13.44
C TYR A 53 15.26 -1.06 -12.46
N GLY A 54 14.39 -0.98 -11.47
CA GLY A 54 14.16 -2.08 -10.52
C GLY A 54 13.64 -3.33 -11.21
N GLU A 55 12.75 -3.17 -12.19
CA GLU A 55 12.22 -4.26 -12.99
C GLU A 55 13.34 -4.92 -13.82
N GLU A 56 14.22 -4.11 -14.43
CA GLU A 56 15.38 -4.60 -15.17
C GLU A 56 16.31 -5.43 -14.30
N LEU A 57 16.59 -4.94 -13.07
CA LEU A 57 17.45 -5.67 -12.13
C LEU A 57 16.80 -6.98 -11.68
N ARG A 58 15.50 -6.94 -11.42
CA ARG A 58 14.75 -8.14 -11.02
C ARG A 58 14.79 -9.20 -12.13
N ASN A 59 14.59 -8.78 -13.37
CA ASN A 59 14.63 -9.69 -14.51
C ASN A 59 16.02 -10.33 -14.68
N LYS A 60 17.08 -9.57 -14.47
CA LYS A 60 18.45 -10.08 -14.47
C LYS A 60 18.67 -11.11 -13.37
N HIS A 61 18.18 -10.81 -12.18
CA HIS A 61 18.30 -11.73 -11.04
C HIS A 61 17.58 -13.04 -11.32
N LEU A 62 16.38 -12.99 -11.89
CA LEU A 62 15.62 -14.19 -12.26
C LEU A 62 16.32 -15.00 -13.35
N ALA A 63 17.12 -14.35 -14.18
CA ALA A 63 17.92 -15.01 -15.22
C ALA A 63 19.26 -15.56 -14.70
N GLY A 64 19.49 -15.50 -13.39
CA GLY A 64 20.70 -16.01 -12.75
C GLY A 64 21.86 -15.02 -12.71
N MET A 65 21.59 -13.75 -13.01
CA MET A 65 22.60 -12.70 -12.98
C MET A 65 22.29 -11.72 -11.84
N PRO A 66 22.92 -11.88 -10.66
CA PRO A 66 22.68 -10.97 -9.56
C PRO A 66 23.16 -9.56 -9.89
N PRO A 67 22.54 -8.52 -9.32
CA PRO A 67 22.94 -7.15 -9.59
C PRO A 67 24.37 -6.87 -9.13
N THR A 68 25.10 -6.07 -9.91
CA THR A 68 26.46 -5.63 -9.56
C THR A 68 26.39 -4.50 -8.53
N GLU A 69 27.53 -4.18 -7.92
CA GLU A 69 27.61 -3.05 -6.98
C GLU A 69 27.27 -1.74 -7.66
N GLU A 70 27.68 -1.55 -8.93
CA GLU A 70 27.35 -0.35 -9.71
C GLU A 70 25.84 -0.25 -9.94
N GLU A 71 25.19 -1.38 -10.25
CA GLU A 71 23.76 -1.41 -10.48
C GLU A 71 22.99 -1.10 -9.20
N ILE A 72 23.44 -1.64 -8.05
CA ILE A 72 22.84 -1.35 -6.75
C ILE A 72 23.00 0.13 -6.41
N SER A 73 24.19 0.70 -6.62
CA SER A 73 24.45 2.12 -6.37
C SER A 73 23.57 3.02 -7.23
N LYS A 74 23.39 2.66 -8.50
CA LYS A 74 22.53 3.41 -9.42
C LYS A 74 21.07 3.36 -8.96
N PHE A 75 20.61 2.17 -8.55
CA PHE A 75 19.25 2.02 -8.05
C PHE A 75 19.02 2.86 -6.78
N ASP A 76 19.97 2.83 -5.86
CA ASP A 76 19.90 3.64 -4.64
C ASP A 76 19.88 5.13 -4.94
N ALA A 77 20.65 5.58 -5.94
CA ALA A 77 20.64 6.99 -6.35
C ALA A 77 19.29 7.40 -6.93
N LEU A 78 18.67 6.52 -7.73
CA LEU A 78 17.34 6.78 -8.28
C LEU A 78 16.27 6.85 -7.17
N ARG A 79 16.37 5.98 -6.18
CA ARG A 79 15.46 6.01 -5.01
C ARG A 79 15.64 7.30 -4.23
N GLU A 80 16.87 7.75 -4.04
CA GLU A 80 17.16 9.01 -3.38
C GLU A 80 16.50 10.19 -4.09
N ASN A 81 16.55 10.20 -5.41
CA ASN A 81 15.92 11.24 -6.20
C ASN A 81 14.41 11.30 -5.99
N VAL A 82 13.78 10.13 -5.88
CA VAL A 82 12.35 10.03 -5.57
C VAL A 82 12.06 10.61 -4.17
N ILE A 83 12.86 10.21 -3.18
CA ILE A 83 12.67 10.65 -1.79
C ILE A 83 12.87 12.16 -1.64
N LYS A 84 13.78 12.75 -2.42
CA LYS A 84 14.05 14.19 -2.39
C LYS A 84 12.94 15.01 -3.06
N ASN A 85 12.17 14.41 -3.96
CA ASN A 85 11.06 15.11 -4.60
C ASN A 85 9.85 15.07 -3.67
N GLU A 86 9.36 16.25 -3.28
CA GLU A 86 8.27 16.36 -2.30
C GLU A 86 7.00 15.65 -2.75
N ALA A 87 6.60 15.81 -4.01
CA ALA A 87 5.37 15.19 -4.54
C ALA A 87 5.50 13.67 -4.61
N ALA A 88 6.67 13.16 -5.03
CA ALA A 88 6.92 11.71 -5.08
C ALA A 88 6.97 11.11 -3.68
N ARG A 89 7.63 11.78 -2.74
CA ARG A 89 7.66 11.33 -1.34
C ARG A 89 6.26 11.30 -0.74
N GLY A 90 5.48 12.34 -1.00
CA GLY A 90 4.09 12.39 -0.54
C GLY A 90 3.25 11.24 -1.06
N PHE A 91 3.46 10.85 -2.32
CA PHE A 91 2.79 9.69 -2.91
C PHE A 91 3.16 8.40 -2.18
N LEU A 92 4.45 8.19 -1.89
CA LEU A 92 4.89 7.00 -1.15
C LEU A 92 4.29 6.95 0.25
N GLU A 93 4.29 8.08 0.96
CA GLU A 93 3.70 8.19 2.29
C GLU A 93 2.19 7.89 2.25
N ALA A 94 1.50 8.41 1.23
CA ALA A 94 0.07 8.20 1.06
C ALA A 94 -0.25 6.72 0.82
N ARG A 95 0.53 6.05 -0.04
CA ARG A 95 0.35 4.62 -0.30
C ARG A 95 0.57 3.80 0.95
N GLN A 96 1.62 4.11 1.70
CA GLN A 96 1.91 3.40 2.95
C GLN A 96 0.75 3.56 3.95
N THR A 97 0.22 4.77 4.09
CA THR A 97 -0.90 5.04 4.99
C THR A 97 -2.14 4.25 4.59
N ILE A 98 -2.47 4.23 3.29
CA ILE A 98 -3.61 3.48 2.78
C ILE A 98 -3.42 1.98 3.00
N ASP A 99 -2.22 1.47 2.68
CA ASP A 99 -1.92 0.04 2.86
C ASP A 99 -2.04 -0.38 4.32
N GLU A 100 -1.53 0.41 5.25
CA GLU A 100 -1.64 0.13 6.69
C GLU A 100 -3.09 0.11 7.14
N LEU A 101 -3.89 1.07 6.67
CA LEU A 101 -5.31 1.16 7.01
C LEU A 101 -6.07 -0.07 6.50
N LEU A 102 -5.87 -0.42 5.22
CA LEU A 102 -6.54 -1.57 4.62
C LEU A 102 -6.07 -2.89 5.23
N ASN A 103 -4.77 -3.03 5.50
CA ASN A 103 -4.23 -4.22 6.14
C ASN A 103 -4.81 -4.42 7.54
N THR A 104 -4.94 -3.34 8.30
CA THR A 104 -5.54 -3.40 9.64
C THR A 104 -6.99 -3.85 9.56
N ILE A 105 -7.76 -3.28 8.64
CA ILE A 105 -9.16 -3.68 8.44
C ILE A 105 -9.25 -5.14 8.03
N ASN A 106 -8.37 -5.59 7.13
CA ASN A 106 -8.35 -6.98 6.70
C ASN A 106 -8.03 -7.94 7.85
N HIS A 107 -7.16 -7.54 8.78
CA HIS A 107 -6.89 -8.33 9.99
C HIS A 107 -8.14 -8.50 10.84
N TYR A 108 -8.92 -7.43 11.03
CA TYR A 108 -10.19 -7.51 11.73
C TYR A 108 -11.13 -8.49 11.06
N LEU A 109 -11.24 -8.40 9.73
CA LEU A 109 -12.14 -9.24 8.97
C LEU A 109 -11.74 -10.72 9.03
N GLY A 110 -10.46 -11.00 8.83
CA GLY A 110 -9.95 -12.38 8.88
C GLY A 110 -10.12 -13.00 10.26
N MET A 111 -9.78 -12.25 11.30
CA MET A 111 -9.92 -12.75 12.67
C MET A 111 -11.37 -12.95 13.07
N SER A 112 -12.29 -12.15 12.55
CA SER A 112 -13.72 -12.32 12.86
C SER A 112 -14.26 -13.66 12.36
N ILE A 113 -13.75 -14.14 11.24
CA ILE A 113 -14.13 -15.44 10.69
C ILE A 113 -13.63 -16.55 11.60
N ASP A 114 -12.36 -16.46 12.02
CA ASP A 114 -11.74 -17.48 12.89
C ASP A 114 -12.37 -17.51 14.28
N LEU A 115 -12.66 -16.34 14.83
CA LEU A 115 -13.21 -16.24 16.20
C LEU A 115 -14.73 -16.43 16.27
N GLY A 116 -15.43 -16.25 15.16
CA GLY A 116 -16.89 -16.23 15.13
C GLY A 116 -17.50 -14.98 15.73
N ARG A 117 -16.71 -13.92 15.88
CA ARG A 117 -17.12 -12.62 16.43
C ARG A 117 -16.09 -11.56 16.04
N ALA A 118 -16.42 -10.29 16.27
CA ALA A 118 -15.46 -9.22 16.06
C ALA A 118 -14.28 -9.36 17.05
N PRO A 119 -13.03 -9.22 16.58
CA PRO A 119 -11.89 -9.21 17.48
C PRO A 119 -11.82 -7.90 18.28
N THR A 120 -11.18 -7.96 19.45
CA THR A 120 -10.90 -6.76 20.25
C THR A 120 -9.63 -6.10 19.72
N PRO A 121 -9.42 -4.80 20.03
CA PRO A 121 -8.15 -4.14 19.67
C PRO A 121 -6.93 -4.85 20.23
N GLU A 122 -7.01 -5.41 21.43
CA GLU A 122 -5.93 -6.16 22.05
C GLU A 122 -5.59 -7.42 21.27
N GLU A 123 -6.61 -8.14 20.78
CA GLU A 123 -6.40 -9.32 19.95
C GLU A 123 -5.71 -8.99 18.63
N ILE A 124 -6.07 -7.86 18.02
CA ILE A 124 -5.42 -7.37 16.80
C ILE A 124 -3.94 -7.06 17.07
N GLU A 125 -3.65 -6.36 18.18
CA GLU A 125 -2.27 -5.99 18.53
C GLU A 125 -1.41 -7.23 18.82
N GLU A 126 -1.94 -8.22 19.52
CA GLU A 126 -1.24 -9.49 19.76
C GLU A 126 -0.90 -10.21 18.45
N ALA A 127 -1.84 -10.22 17.51
CA ALA A 127 -1.63 -10.85 16.21
C ALA A 127 -0.52 -10.14 15.42
N ARG A 128 -0.49 -8.80 15.48
CA ARG A 128 0.56 -7.99 14.83
C ARG A 128 1.92 -8.29 15.44
N GLN A 129 2.02 -8.36 16.75
CA GLN A 129 3.27 -8.67 17.44
C GLN A 129 3.79 -10.05 17.09
N ARG A 130 2.90 -11.05 17.00
CA ARG A 130 3.29 -12.41 16.58
C ARG A 130 3.82 -12.45 15.15
N ALA A 131 3.24 -11.66 14.27
CA ALA A 131 3.68 -11.59 12.87
C ALA A 131 5.05 -10.92 12.74
N MET A 132 5.44 -10.08 13.71
CA MET A 132 6.71 -9.36 13.71
C MET A 132 7.83 -10.11 14.40
N SER A 133 7.53 -11.20 15.13
CA SER A 133 8.53 -11.98 15.86
C SER A 133 9.07 -13.19 15.10
#